data_dc8fa6c2ca076fdb4da6dc65f051fa20
#
_entry.id   dc8fa6c2ca076fdb4da6dc65f051fa20
#
_cell.length_a   1.000
_cell.length_b   1.000
_cell.length_c   1.000
_cell.angle_alpha   90.00
_cell.angle_beta   90.00
_cell.angle_gamma   90.00
#
_symmetry.space_group_name_H-M   'P 1'
#
loop_
_entity.id
_entity.type
_entity.pdbx_description
1 polymer ?
#
loop_
_entity_poly.entity_id
_entity_poly.type
_entity_poly.pdbx_seq_one_letter_code
_entity_poly.pdbx_strand_id
1 'polypeptide(L)'
;MNNLSDRVGIIGGGIAGLTLGCTLLKEGIPATIFEQSSEEKSHGAAISLSLNALRLLDRINIFSKLKDQSFVNTKASINSPQHAICEFKTPEVLTTRRQTLMTLLLEQYMSLGGEIFYKHTFESFDQSNCEATFENNEKYSLSHLVACDGIRSSIREQFFTPNQKPRYSGYSAWRGIGKSNLQNVHFALGPGSHIVSYPINNEGDVSFVACTKEEYEFTESWKEEGSYNDLLDDFAIYDPKIFPAIEDSMKLYKWGIYIRPPLKSMIAHNLTLVGDAAHPMVPFLGQGACMAIEDAYAFGKLCKITNVDFAEAQKVFNAVRRSRTKKIQRSSMMQGKIYHMKHPLLVAARNAAMRYTNIPGNDLKSIHDYDVEDAIKIYMITGDGAGNISEGQSS
;
A
#
# COMPACT_ATOMS: atom_id res chain seq x y z
N MET A 1 -11.80 5.88 -32.69
CA MET A 1 -11.64 6.70 -31.47
C MET A 1 -12.88 6.47 -30.62
N ASN A 2 -12.69 5.92 -29.43
CA ASN A 2 -13.80 5.64 -28.53
C ASN A 2 -14.06 6.88 -27.65
N ASN A 3 -15.29 7.36 -27.60
CA ASN A 3 -15.63 8.56 -26.84
C ASN A 3 -16.09 8.20 -25.43
N LEU A 4 -15.26 8.49 -24.44
CA LEU A 4 -15.52 8.42 -22.99
C LEU A 4 -15.22 9.77 -22.33
N SER A 5 -15.46 10.88 -23.04
CA SER A 5 -15.11 12.23 -22.59
C SER A 5 -15.88 12.70 -21.35
N ASP A 6 -16.91 11.98 -20.95
CA ASP A 6 -17.64 12.15 -19.69
C ASP A 6 -17.09 11.31 -18.53
N ARG A 7 -16.10 10.43 -18.77
CA ARG A 7 -15.58 9.49 -17.80
C ARG A 7 -14.15 9.79 -17.36
N VAL A 8 -13.88 9.55 -16.11
CA VAL A 8 -12.50 9.50 -15.58
C VAL A 8 -11.85 8.19 -16.01
N GLY A 9 -10.74 8.28 -16.73
CA GLY A 9 -9.92 7.11 -17.09
C GLY A 9 -8.96 6.73 -15.96
N ILE A 10 -8.99 5.49 -15.53
CA ILE A 10 -8.14 4.95 -14.47
C ILE A 10 -7.20 3.91 -15.07
N ILE A 11 -5.90 4.14 -15.02
CA ILE A 11 -4.91 3.20 -15.54
C ILE A 11 -4.43 2.30 -14.41
N GLY A 12 -4.79 1.01 -14.49
CA GLY A 12 -4.47 -0.04 -13.53
C GLY A 12 -5.64 -0.45 -12.64
N GLY A 13 -6.00 -1.74 -12.70
CA GLY A 13 -7.07 -2.40 -11.93
C GLY A 13 -6.62 -2.95 -10.57
N GLY A 14 -5.57 -2.38 -9.96
CA GLY A 14 -5.11 -2.75 -8.62
C GLY A 14 -5.96 -2.14 -7.50
N ILE A 15 -5.50 -2.29 -6.24
CA ILE A 15 -6.20 -1.75 -5.05
C ILE A 15 -6.51 -0.26 -5.20
N ALA A 16 -5.55 0.53 -5.68
CA ALA A 16 -5.73 1.97 -5.90
C ALA A 16 -6.85 2.25 -6.93
N GLY A 17 -6.75 1.63 -8.12
CA GLY A 17 -7.69 1.89 -9.21
C GLY A 17 -9.11 1.43 -8.90
N LEU A 18 -9.26 0.23 -8.32
CA LEU A 18 -10.58 -0.28 -7.93
C LEU A 18 -11.20 0.56 -6.81
N THR A 19 -10.40 0.98 -5.80
CA THR A 19 -10.89 1.88 -4.74
C THR A 19 -11.33 3.23 -5.29
N LEU A 20 -10.56 3.79 -6.24
CA LEU A 20 -10.91 5.05 -6.90
C LEU A 20 -12.18 4.89 -7.74
N GLY A 21 -12.27 3.83 -8.54
CA GLY A 21 -13.46 3.54 -9.33
C GLY A 21 -14.72 3.40 -8.48
N CYS A 22 -14.65 2.63 -7.38
CA CYS A 22 -15.75 2.52 -6.41
C CYS A 22 -16.13 3.88 -5.83
N THR A 23 -15.13 4.71 -5.47
CA THR A 23 -15.41 6.02 -4.88
C THR A 23 -16.08 6.96 -5.87
N LEU A 24 -15.54 7.07 -7.10
CA LEU A 24 -16.10 7.92 -8.15
C LEU A 24 -17.53 7.53 -8.50
N LEU A 25 -17.77 6.25 -8.77
CA LEU A 25 -19.10 5.75 -9.12
C LEU A 25 -20.11 5.95 -7.98
N LYS A 26 -19.70 5.75 -6.74
CA LYS A 26 -20.56 6.01 -5.57
C LYS A 26 -20.93 7.49 -5.44
N GLU A 27 -20.04 8.39 -5.84
CA GLU A 27 -20.29 9.82 -5.87
C GLU A 27 -21.01 10.29 -7.15
N GLY A 28 -21.40 9.36 -8.03
CA GLY A 28 -22.11 9.63 -9.27
C GLY A 28 -21.24 10.17 -10.40
N ILE A 29 -19.93 9.96 -10.33
CA ILE A 29 -18.95 10.40 -11.34
C ILE A 29 -18.57 9.17 -12.19
N PRO A 30 -18.87 9.18 -13.50
CA PRO A 30 -18.52 8.06 -14.38
C PRO A 30 -17.02 7.82 -14.43
N ALA A 31 -16.61 6.55 -14.32
CA ALA A 31 -15.22 6.14 -14.38
C ALA A 31 -15.05 4.80 -15.07
N THR A 32 -13.93 4.62 -15.77
CA THR A 32 -13.59 3.39 -16.48
C THR A 32 -12.15 2.99 -16.16
N ILE A 33 -11.93 1.71 -15.89
CA ILE A 33 -10.61 1.16 -15.58
C ILE A 33 -10.02 0.51 -16.83
N PHE A 34 -8.75 0.80 -17.12
CA PHE A 34 -7.94 0.13 -18.13
C PHE A 34 -6.86 -0.69 -17.45
N GLU A 35 -6.87 -2.00 -17.66
CA GLU A 35 -5.95 -2.94 -17.01
C GLU A 35 -5.14 -3.70 -18.08
N GLN A 36 -3.81 -3.76 -17.90
CA GLN A 36 -2.90 -4.42 -18.85
C GLN A 36 -3.02 -5.94 -18.85
N SER A 37 -3.39 -6.54 -17.70
CA SER A 37 -3.52 -8.00 -17.60
C SER A 37 -4.80 -8.52 -18.21
N SER A 38 -4.86 -9.83 -18.44
CA SER A 38 -6.11 -10.54 -18.68
C SER A 38 -6.86 -10.74 -17.35
N GLU A 39 -8.16 -10.99 -17.41
CA GLU A 39 -9.14 -11.05 -16.32
C GLU A 39 -8.72 -11.88 -15.08
N GLU A 40 -7.77 -12.78 -15.23
CA GLU A 40 -7.48 -13.83 -14.25
C GLU A 40 -6.08 -13.77 -13.63
N LYS A 41 -5.61 -12.72 -12.98
CA LYS A 41 -4.38 -12.88 -12.18
C LYS A 41 -4.31 -11.94 -10.98
N SER A 42 -4.86 -12.35 -9.86
CA SER A 42 -4.33 -11.89 -8.58
C SER A 42 -3.57 -13.01 -7.88
N HIS A 43 -2.30 -13.16 -8.18
CA HIS A 43 -1.37 -13.86 -7.30
C HIS A 43 -0.95 -12.85 -6.24
N GLY A 44 -1.13 -13.14 -4.98
CA GLY A 44 -0.78 -12.17 -3.96
C GLY A 44 -0.63 -12.77 -2.58
N ALA A 45 0.43 -12.32 -1.91
CA ALA A 45 0.64 -12.48 -0.50
C ALA A 45 -0.51 -11.85 0.31
N ALA A 46 -0.49 -12.03 1.60
CA ALA A 46 -1.41 -11.37 2.49
C ALA A 46 -1.11 -9.86 2.63
N ILE A 47 -2.07 -9.15 3.17
CA ILE A 47 -2.04 -7.71 3.34
C ILE A 47 -2.54 -7.35 4.74
N SER A 48 -2.01 -6.28 5.31
CA SER A 48 -2.51 -5.68 6.54
C SER A 48 -3.18 -4.34 6.24
N LEU A 49 -4.32 -4.10 6.85
CA LEU A 49 -5.12 -2.89 6.71
C LEU A 49 -5.38 -2.28 8.07
N SER A 50 -4.95 -1.06 8.26
CA SER A 50 -5.14 -0.30 9.49
C SER A 50 -6.30 0.68 9.40
N LEU A 51 -6.67 1.24 10.52
CA LEU A 51 -7.89 2.00 10.72
C LEU A 51 -8.08 3.17 9.72
N ASN A 52 -6.98 3.83 9.32
CA ASN A 52 -7.00 4.86 8.28
C ASN A 52 -7.54 4.38 6.92
N ALA A 53 -7.30 3.12 6.55
CA ALA A 53 -7.87 2.53 5.34
C ALA A 53 -9.24 1.89 5.60
N LEU A 54 -9.42 1.22 6.76
CA LEU A 54 -10.67 0.51 7.08
C LEU A 54 -11.88 1.43 7.10
N ARG A 55 -11.75 2.65 7.65
CA ARG A 55 -12.81 3.66 7.63
C ARG A 55 -13.24 4.01 6.20
N LEU A 56 -12.30 4.07 5.27
CA LEU A 56 -12.58 4.41 3.88
C LEU A 56 -13.21 3.25 3.11
N LEU A 57 -12.78 2.02 3.40
CA LEU A 57 -13.41 0.81 2.88
C LEU A 57 -14.85 0.64 3.40
N ASP A 58 -15.13 1.08 4.61
CA ASP A 58 -16.51 1.13 5.15
C ASP A 58 -17.36 2.13 4.35
N ARG A 59 -16.82 3.32 4.08
CA ARG A 59 -17.51 4.34 3.28
C ARG A 59 -17.83 3.92 1.84
N ILE A 60 -17.15 2.92 1.29
CA ILE A 60 -17.45 2.31 -0.01
C ILE A 60 -18.12 0.93 0.10
N ASN A 61 -18.67 0.59 1.29
CA ASN A 61 -19.46 -0.60 1.58
C ASN A 61 -18.72 -1.94 1.43
N ILE A 62 -17.40 -1.97 1.72
CA ILE A 62 -16.60 -3.20 1.63
C ILE A 62 -16.25 -3.76 3.01
N PHE A 63 -16.16 -2.93 4.05
CA PHE A 63 -15.58 -3.28 5.36
C PHE A 63 -16.23 -4.49 6.01
N SER A 64 -17.55 -4.59 6.06
CA SER A 64 -18.24 -5.71 6.71
C SER A 64 -17.86 -7.05 6.09
N LYS A 65 -18.00 -7.19 4.76
CA LYS A 65 -17.65 -8.42 4.04
C LYS A 65 -16.17 -8.77 4.15
N LEU A 66 -15.31 -7.74 4.20
CA LEU A 66 -13.87 -7.92 4.36
C LEU A 66 -13.54 -8.43 5.76
N LYS A 67 -14.17 -7.88 6.79
CA LYS A 67 -13.96 -8.27 8.19
C LYS A 67 -14.31 -9.74 8.42
N ASP A 68 -15.41 -10.22 7.84
CA ASP A 68 -15.87 -11.61 7.94
C ASP A 68 -14.87 -12.62 7.35
N GLN A 69 -14.01 -12.17 6.40
CA GLN A 69 -13.00 -13.00 5.71
C GLN A 69 -11.56 -12.68 6.14
N SER A 70 -11.39 -12.03 7.28
CA SER A 70 -10.11 -11.52 7.75
C SER A 70 -9.87 -11.92 9.20
N PHE A 71 -8.62 -11.76 9.63
CA PHE A 71 -8.26 -11.85 11.05
C PHE A 71 -8.12 -10.44 11.64
N VAL A 72 -8.68 -10.25 12.85
CA VAL A 72 -8.61 -8.97 13.57
C VAL A 72 -7.49 -9.02 14.58
N ASN A 73 -6.45 -8.24 14.37
CA ASN A 73 -5.33 -8.11 15.30
C ASN A 73 -5.50 -6.88 16.18
N THR A 74 -5.31 -7.05 17.49
CA THR A 74 -5.35 -5.96 18.49
C THR A 74 -4.09 -5.93 19.36
N LYS A 75 -3.15 -6.84 19.09
CA LYS A 75 -1.88 -6.97 19.79
C LYS A 75 -0.75 -7.25 18.82
N ALA A 76 0.45 -6.87 19.21
CA ALA A 76 1.67 -7.25 18.54
C ALA A 76 2.75 -7.60 19.55
N SER A 77 3.63 -8.53 19.18
CA SER A 77 4.81 -8.91 19.97
C SER A 77 6.08 -8.66 19.16
N ILE A 78 7.13 -8.23 19.84
CA ILE A 78 8.46 -8.02 19.27
C ILE A 78 9.45 -8.90 20.02
N ASN A 79 10.18 -9.72 19.29
CA ASN A 79 11.22 -10.61 19.80
C ASN A 79 12.56 -10.30 19.15
N SER A 80 13.65 -10.65 19.81
CA SER A 80 14.95 -10.91 19.18
C SER A 80 15.05 -12.40 18.81
N PRO A 81 16.10 -12.84 18.09
CA PRO A 81 16.30 -14.26 17.83
C PRO A 81 16.36 -15.13 19.10
N GLN A 82 16.78 -14.58 20.24
CA GLN A 82 17.04 -15.35 21.48
C GLN A 82 15.97 -15.12 22.56
N HIS A 83 15.25 -13.99 22.58
CA HIS A 83 14.34 -13.67 23.69
C HIS A 83 13.25 -12.65 23.29
N ALA A 84 12.17 -12.66 24.06
CA ALA A 84 11.09 -11.67 23.93
C ALA A 84 11.58 -10.26 24.33
N ILE A 85 11.18 -9.25 23.56
CA ILE A 85 11.47 -7.83 23.84
C ILE A 85 10.25 -7.21 24.52
N CYS A 86 9.11 -7.16 23.84
CA CYS A 86 7.88 -6.59 24.38
C CYS A 86 6.63 -7.14 23.68
N GLU A 87 5.50 -6.98 24.35
CA GLU A 87 4.15 -7.14 23.77
C GLU A 87 3.39 -5.85 24.04
N PHE A 88 2.60 -5.38 23.06
CA PHE A 88 1.82 -4.17 23.20
C PHE A 88 0.49 -4.25 22.46
N LYS A 89 -0.48 -3.47 22.91
CA LYS A 89 -1.75 -3.31 22.24
C LYS A 89 -1.57 -2.43 20.99
N THR A 90 -2.23 -2.82 19.89
CA THR A 90 -2.32 -2.01 18.68
C THR A 90 -3.75 -1.53 18.48
N PRO A 91 -3.99 -0.42 17.77
CA PRO A 91 -5.28 -0.20 17.14
C PRO A 91 -5.67 -1.42 16.29
N GLU A 92 -6.95 -1.59 16.03
CA GLU A 92 -7.44 -2.70 15.19
C GLU A 92 -6.76 -2.69 13.82
N VAL A 93 -6.18 -3.84 13.46
CA VAL A 93 -5.56 -4.10 12.15
C VAL A 93 -6.20 -5.35 11.60
N LEU A 94 -6.78 -5.24 10.42
CA LEU A 94 -7.28 -6.39 9.65
C LEU A 94 -6.17 -6.96 8.79
N THR A 95 -6.00 -8.26 8.85
CA THR A 95 -5.05 -9.00 8.01
C THR A 95 -5.80 -10.07 7.22
N THR A 96 -5.54 -10.13 5.91
CA THR A 96 -6.27 -11.00 5.00
C THR A 96 -5.42 -11.36 3.78
N ARG A 97 -5.89 -12.25 2.92
CA ARG A 97 -5.31 -12.45 1.60
C ARG A 97 -5.53 -11.21 0.73
N ARG A 98 -4.51 -10.75 0.03
CA ARG A 98 -4.65 -9.63 -0.91
C ARG A 98 -5.76 -9.89 -1.93
N GLN A 99 -5.89 -11.14 -2.37
CA GLN A 99 -6.94 -11.54 -3.32
C GLN A 99 -8.33 -11.29 -2.77
N THR A 100 -8.60 -11.57 -1.49
CA THR A 100 -9.90 -11.29 -0.84
C THR A 100 -10.28 -9.82 -0.99
N LEU A 101 -9.35 -8.90 -0.66
CA LEU A 101 -9.61 -7.47 -0.83
C LEU A 101 -9.85 -7.10 -2.30
N MET A 102 -9.04 -7.63 -3.22
CA MET A 102 -9.17 -7.37 -4.66
C MET A 102 -10.53 -7.84 -5.20
N THR A 103 -10.95 -9.05 -4.84
CA THR A 103 -12.25 -9.61 -5.25
C THR A 103 -13.41 -8.74 -4.75
N LEU A 104 -13.40 -8.35 -3.48
CA LEU A 104 -14.45 -7.51 -2.90
C LEU A 104 -14.51 -6.11 -3.52
N LEU A 105 -13.34 -5.52 -3.84
CA LEU A 105 -13.25 -4.24 -4.53
C LEU A 105 -13.79 -4.35 -5.95
N LEU A 106 -13.45 -5.41 -6.66
CA LEU A 106 -13.94 -5.68 -8.03
C LEU A 106 -15.46 -5.89 -8.04
N GLU A 107 -15.98 -6.75 -7.17
CA GLU A 107 -17.42 -6.97 -7.01
C GLU A 107 -18.18 -5.67 -6.74
N GLN A 108 -17.65 -4.85 -5.83
CA GLN A 108 -18.24 -3.56 -5.51
C GLN A 108 -18.21 -2.60 -6.69
N TYR A 109 -17.08 -2.52 -7.41
CA TYR A 109 -16.95 -1.68 -8.60
C TYR A 109 -17.95 -2.08 -9.69
N MET A 110 -18.06 -3.38 -9.98
CA MET A 110 -19.01 -3.92 -10.96
C MET A 110 -20.46 -3.69 -10.53
N SER A 111 -20.79 -3.84 -9.23
CA SER A 111 -22.13 -3.61 -8.70
C SER A 111 -22.59 -2.16 -8.82
N LEU A 112 -21.65 -1.22 -8.87
CA LEU A 112 -21.90 0.22 -9.09
C LEU A 112 -21.98 0.58 -10.58
N GLY A 113 -21.96 -0.40 -11.48
CA GLY A 113 -21.99 -0.19 -12.94
C GLY A 113 -20.62 0.15 -13.53
N GLY A 114 -19.55 -0.22 -12.86
CA GLY A 114 -18.16 -0.02 -13.32
C GLY A 114 -17.85 -0.87 -14.56
N GLU A 115 -16.93 -0.40 -15.39
CA GLU A 115 -16.46 -1.05 -16.60
C GLU A 115 -14.94 -1.16 -16.60
N ILE A 116 -14.41 -2.33 -16.95
CA ILE A 116 -12.95 -2.59 -17.03
C ILE A 116 -12.62 -3.06 -18.45
N PHE A 117 -11.67 -2.37 -19.08
CA PHE A 117 -11.03 -2.80 -20.30
C PHE A 117 -9.74 -3.53 -19.97
N TYR A 118 -9.76 -4.86 -20.09
CA TYR A 118 -8.58 -5.71 -19.92
C TYR A 118 -7.70 -5.70 -21.17
N LYS A 119 -6.42 -6.11 -21.04
CA LYS A 119 -5.41 -6.11 -22.13
C LYS A 119 -5.18 -4.71 -22.72
N HIS A 120 -5.33 -3.69 -21.90
CA HIS A 120 -5.07 -2.29 -22.26
C HIS A 120 -3.78 -1.81 -21.56
N THR A 121 -2.62 -2.11 -22.16
CA THR A 121 -1.34 -1.57 -21.72
C THR A 121 -1.25 -0.12 -22.18
N PHE A 122 -1.06 0.79 -21.21
CA PHE A 122 -0.93 2.23 -21.50
C PHE A 122 0.33 2.51 -22.32
N GLU A 123 0.22 3.29 -23.38
CA GLU A 123 1.32 3.73 -24.25
C GLU A 123 1.61 5.22 -24.08
N SER A 124 0.62 6.09 -24.29
CA SER A 124 0.81 7.54 -24.26
C SER A 124 -0.46 8.30 -23.89
N PHE A 125 -0.31 9.57 -23.51
CA PHE A 125 -1.40 10.47 -23.16
C PHE A 125 -1.20 11.86 -23.75
N ASP A 126 -2.13 12.31 -24.57
CA ASP A 126 -2.21 13.70 -24.99
C ASP A 126 -2.97 14.51 -23.95
N GLN A 127 -2.22 15.27 -23.16
CA GLN A 127 -2.79 16.10 -22.10
C GLN A 127 -3.69 17.23 -22.62
N SER A 128 -3.46 17.70 -23.87
CA SER A 128 -4.24 18.81 -24.44
C SER A 128 -5.65 18.39 -24.82
N ASN A 129 -5.76 17.17 -25.37
CA ASN A 129 -7.04 16.59 -25.83
C ASN A 129 -7.63 15.62 -24.81
N CYS A 130 -6.94 15.37 -23.71
CA CYS A 130 -7.27 14.34 -22.72
C CYS A 130 -7.51 12.95 -23.38
N GLU A 131 -6.60 12.54 -24.28
CA GLU A 131 -6.66 11.32 -25.05
C GLU A 131 -5.62 10.31 -24.60
N ALA A 132 -6.04 9.13 -24.15
CA ALA A 132 -5.16 8.01 -23.84
C ALA A 132 -5.05 7.06 -25.04
N THR A 133 -3.82 6.63 -25.35
CA THR A 133 -3.50 5.62 -26.37
C THR A 133 -2.92 4.39 -25.70
N PHE A 134 -3.31 3.21 -26.20
CA PHE A 134 -2.88 1.92 -25.67
C PHE A 134 -2.10 1.12 -26.73
N GLU A 135 -1.25 0.17 -26.30
CA GLU A 135 -0.41 -0.65 -27.18
C GLU A 135 -1.22 -1.48 -28.23
N ASN A 136 -2.51 -1.73 -27.96
CA ASN A 136 -3.43 -2.34 -28.91
C ASN A 136 -3.94 -1.37 -30.00
N ASN A 137 -3.38 -0.16 -30.07
CA ASN A 137 -3.76 0.95 -30.96
C ASN A 137 -5.14 1.55 -30.69
N GLU A 138 -5.79 1.18 -29.60
CA GLU A 138 -7.05 1.81 -29.22
C GLU A 138 -6.80 3.18 -28.56
N LYS A 139 -7.71 4.12 -28.81
CA LYS A 139 -7.67 5.49 -28.31
C LYS A 139 -8.97 5.85 -27.65
N TYR A 140 -8.87 6.53 -26.50
CA TYR A 140 -10.02 6.95 -25.71
C TYR A 140 -9.90 8.42 -25.33
N SER A 141 -10.91 9.22 -25.65
CA SER A 141 -11.08 10.57 -25.10
C SER A 141 -11.69 10.45 -23.70
N LEU A 142 -11.12 11.15 -22.73
CA LEU A 142 -11.48 11.05 -21.32
C LEU A 142 -11.76 12.44 -20.73
N SER A 143 -12.43 12.53 -19.59
CA SER A 143 -12.54 13.79 -18.84
C SER A 143 -11.30 14.12 -18.04
N HIS A 144 -10.61 13.09 -17.51
CA HIS A 144 -9.40 13.18 -16.72
C HIS A 144 -8.72 11.82 -16.69
N LEU A 145 -7.39 11.76 -16.53
CA LEU A 145 -6.62 10.51 -16.40
C LEU A 145 -6.05 10.37 -15.00
N VAL A 146 -6.25 9.20 -14.37
CA VAL A 146 -5.64 8.87 -13.09
C VAL A 146 -4.75 7.62 -13.22
N ALA A 147 -3.49 7.77 -12.93
CA ALA A 147 -2.52 6.68 -12.97
C ALA A 147 -2.49 5.93 -11.63
N CYS A 148 -2.90 4.67 -11.68
CA CYS A 148 -2.87 3.67 -10.61
C CYS A 148 -2.04 2.45 -11.02
N ASP A 149 -1.05 2.63 -11.93
CA ASP A 149 -0.26 1.63 -12.64
C ASP A 149 0.96 1.12 -11.85
N GLY A 150 1.01 1.42 -10.55
CA GLY A 150 1.96 0.84 -9.61
C GLY A 150 3.38 1.41 -9.71
N ILE A 151 4.32 0.72 -9.05
CA ILE A 151 5.70 1.19 -8.93
C ILE A 151 6.40 1.36 -10.30
N ARG A 152 6.01 0.56 -11.30
CA ARG A 152 6.54 0.62 -12.66
C ARG A 152 5.79 1.61 -13.56
N SER A 153 5.05 2.52 -12.99
CA SER A 153 4.27 3.52 -13.71
C SER A 153 5.05 4.14 -14.87
N SER A 154 4.61 3.84 -16.09
CA SER A 154 5.10 4.45 -17.32
C SER A 154 4.64 5.91 -17.41
N ILE A 155 3.46 6.20 -16.89
CA ILE A 155 2.92 7.56 -16.80
C ILE A 155 3.80 8.45 -15.93
N ARG A 156 4.23 7.95 -14.77
CA ARG A 156 5.18 8.69 -13.93
C ARG A 156 6.48 8.99 -14.67
N GLU A 157 7.00 8.01 -15.41
CA GLU A 157 8.24 8.19 -16.17
C GLU A 157 8.08 9.20 -17.31
N GLN A 158 6.92 9.21 -17.98
CA GLN A 158 6.70 10.15 -19.10
C GLN A 158 6.48 11.59 -18.61
N PHE A 159 5.71 11.80 -17.54
CA PHE A 159 5.18 13.14 -17.22
C PHE A 159 5.76 13.77 -15.94
N PHE A 160 6.32 12.98 -15.01
CA PHE A 160 6.73 13.49 -13.69
C PHE A 160 8.23 13.36 -13.42
N THR A 161 8.82 12.25 -13.83
CA THR A 161 10.23 11.96 -13.53
C THR A 161 10.90 11.26 -14.73
N PRO A 162 11.12 11.98 -15.84
CA PRO A 162 11.73 11.39 -17.03
C PRO A 162 13.04 10.66 -16.70
N ASN A 163 13.21 9.46 -17.25
CA ASN A 163 14.38 8.59 -17.08
C ASN A 163 14.66 8.11 -15.62
N GLN A 164 13.74 8.29 -14.68
CA GLN A 164 13.88 7.78 -13.32
C GLN A 164 13.10 6.47 -13.15
N LYS A 165 13.76 5.36 -13.34
CA LYS A 165 13.21 4.03 -13.06
C LYS A 165 13.17 3.73 -11.54
N PRO A 166 12.38 2.75 -11.09
CA PRO A 166 12.52 2.19 -9.76
C PRO A 166 13.96 1.76 -9.50
N ARG A 167 14.46 2.00 -8.29
CA ARG A 167 15.79 1.57 -7.87
C ARG A 167 15.71 0.55 -6.75
N TYR A 168 16.62 -0.38 -6.74
CA TYR A 168 16.78 -1.34 -5.67
C TYR A 168 17.04 -0.63 -4.34
N SER A 169 16.35 -1.06 -3.26
CA SER A 169 16.44 -0.41 -1.96
C SER A 169 17.61 -0.89 -1.09
N GLY A 170 18.30 -1.95 -1.50
CA GLY A 170 19.27 -2.68 -0.70
C GLY A 170 18.64 -3.72 0.23
N TYR A 171 17.38 -4.08 -0.01
CA TYR A 171 16.65 -5.09 0.77
C TYR A 171 15.96 -6.08 -0.17
N SER A 172 15.95 -7.34 0.23
CA SER A 172 15.10 -8.37 -0.35
C SER A 172 14.08 -8.86 0.67
N ALA A 173 13.03 -9.50 0.19
CA ALA A 173 12.00 -10.05 1.05
C ALA A 173 11.56 -11.43 0.56
N TRP A 174 11.40 -12.35 1.49
CA TRP A 174 10.67 -13.59 1.33
C TRP A 174 9.24 -13.42 1.77
N ARG A 175 8.33 -14.09 1.10
CA ARG A 175 6.92 -14.18 1.48
C ARG A 175 6.41 -15.60 1.31
N GLY A 176 5.54 -15.96 2.24
CA GLY A 176 4.79 -17.20 2.15
C GLY A 176 3.57 -17.15 3.04
N ILE A 177 2.74 -18.16 2.89
CA ILE A 177 1.62 -18.46 3.76
C ILE A 177 1.81 -19.89 4.24
N GLY A 178 1.53 -20.16 5.50
CA GLY A 178 1.59 -21.50 6.07
C GLY A 178 0.62 -21.63 7.24
N LYS A 179 0.64 -22.76 7.93
CA LYS A 179 -0.21 -23.04 9.10
C LYS A 179 0.53 -22.78 10.41
N SER A 180 -0.11 -22.09 11.33
CA SER A 180 0.39 -21.86 12.68
C SER A 180 -0.75 -21.48 13.63
N ASN A 181 -0.53 -21.66 14.92
CA ASN A 181 -1.44 -21.24 15.98
C ASN A 181 -1.21 -19.78 16.43
N LEU A 182 -0.58 -18.97 15.58
CA LEU A 182 -0.30 -17.57 15.87
C LEU A 182 -1.61 -16.78 16.02
N GLN A 183 -1.73 -16.00 17.10
CA GLN A 183 -2.95 -15.23 17.42
C GLN A 183 -2.76 -13.71 17.34
N ASN A 184 -1.54 -13.24 17.06
CA ASN A 184 -1.20 -11.83 17.05
C ASN A 184 -0.16 -11.55 15.96
N VAL A 185 0.04 -10.26 15.63
CA VAL A 185 1.19 -9.87 14.81
C VAL A 185 2.49 -10.11 15.58
N HIS A 186 3.41 -10.82 14.98
CA HIS A 186 4.69 -11.17 15.57
C HIS A 186 5.84 -10.60 14.74
N PHE A 187 6.71 -9.84 15.39
CA PHE A 187 7.95 -9.31 14.82
C PHE A 187 9.14 -10.02 15.44
N ALA A 188 10.08 -10.47 14.64
CA ALA A 188 11.38 -10.91 15.09
C ALA A 188 12.46 -10.00 14.46
N LEU A 189 13.26 -9.35 15.30
CA LEU A 189 14.25 -8.35 14.91
C LEU A 189 15.67 -8.87 15.13
N GLY A 190 16.40 -9.09 14.05
CA GLY A 190 17.80 -9.54 14.08
C GLY A 190 18.76 -8.53 13.44
N PRO A 191 20.06 -8.76 13.53
CA PRO A 191 21.06 -7.92 12.90
C PRO A 191 20.98 -8.01 11.37
N GLY A 192 20.50 -6.94 10.75
CA GLY A 192 20.38 -6.85 9.28
C GLY A 192 19.15 -7.54 8.68
N SER A 193 18.27 -8.11 9.50
CA SER A 193 17.07 -8.81 9.05
C SER A 193 15.91 -8.66 10.04
N HIS A 194 14.69 -8.88 9.56
CA HIS A 194 13.52 -9.03 10.42
C HIS A 194 12.48 -9.92 9.75
N ILE A 195 11.64 -10.52 10.58
CA ILE A 195 10.51 -11.35 10.16
C ILE A 195 9.24 -10.75 10.77
N VAL A 196 8.20 -10.62 9.98
CA VAL A 196 6.85 -10.26 10.44
C VAL A 196 5.92 -11.39 10.06
N SER A 197 5.24 -11.97 11.04
CA SER A 197 4.24 -13.02 10.84
C SER A 197 2.91 -12.59 11.43
N TYR A 198 1.82 -12.90 10.76
CA TYR A 198 0.48 -12.55 11.24
C TYR A 198 -0.59 -13.52 10.71
N PRO A 199 -1.59 -13.86 11.55
CA PRO A 199 -2.73 -14.65 11.10
C PRO A 199 -3.53 -13.88 10.04
N ILE A 200 -4.16 -14.58 9.10
CA ILE A 200 -4.94 -13.96 8.00
C ILE A 200 -6.38 -14.44 7.94
N ASN A 201 -6.72 -15.44 8.72
CA ASN A 201 -8.07 -15.95 8.94
C ASN A 201 -8.13 -16.68 10.28
N ASN A 202 -9.31 -17.18 10.62
CA ASN A 202 -9.54 -17.97 11.84
C ASN A 202 -9.28 -19.49 11.65
N GLU A 203 -8.77 -19.90 10.50
CA GLU A 203 -8.51 -21.30 10.12
C GLU A 203 -7.02 -21.71 10.31
N GLY A 204 -6.23 -20.82 10.93
CA GLY A 204 -4.82 -21.05 11.22
C GLY A 204 -3.87 -20.71 10.06
N ASP A 205 -4.35 -20.04 9.00
CA ASP A 205 -3.45 -19.52 7.97
C ASP A 205 -2.71 -18.30 8.53
N VAL A 206 -1.39 -18.35 8.39
CA VAL A 206 -0.46 -17.29 8.81
C VAL A 206 0.39 -16.88 7.61
N SER A 207 0.42 -15.60 7.34
CA SER A 207 1.36 -15.02 6.37
C SER A 207 2.61 -14.54 7.07
N PHE A 208 3.75 -14.65 6.40
CA PHE A 208 4.99 -14.03 6.85
C PHE A 208 5.64 -13.22 5.73
N VAL A 209 6.41 -12.22 6.16
CA VAL A 209 7.33 -11.43 5.34
C VAL A 209 8.66 -11.40 6.07
N ALA A 210 9.69 -11.97 5.48
CA ALA A 210 11.04 -12.01 6.05
C ALA A 210 11.96 -11.15 5.18
N CYS A 211 12.47 -10.05 5.74
CA CYS A 211 13.28 -9.08 5.03
C CYS A 211 14.74 -9.14 5.49
N THR A 212 15.64 -9.11 4.53
CA THR A 212 17.09 -9.04 4.77
C THR A 212 17.74 -7.94 3.96
N LYS A 213 18.83 -7.39 4.49
CA LYS A 213 19.67 -6.44 3.77
C LYS A 213 20.63 -7.21 2.87
N GLU A 214 20.61 -6.91 1.58
CA GLU A 214 21.45 -7.57 0.59
C GLU A 214 22.22 -6.57 -0.26
N GLU A 215 23.50 -6.90 -0.55
CA GLU A 215 24.39 -6.04 -1.35
C GLU A 215 24.14 -6.22 -2.85
N TYR A 216 23.63 -7.36 -3.28
CA TYR A 216 23.34 -7.67 -4.67
C TYR A 216 21.90 -7.39 -5.02
N GLU A 217 21.68 -6.81 -6.20
CA GLU A 217 20.36 -6.53 -6.73
C GLU A 217 19.65 -7.82 -7.11
N PHE A 218 18.54 -8.12 -6.42
CA PHE A 218 17.61 -9.17 -6.83
C PHE A 218 16.63 -8.63 -7.85
N THR A 219 16.27 -9.51 -8.80
CA THR A 219 15.24 -9.17 -9.78
C THR A 219 13.92 -8.81 -9.09
N GLU A 220 13.19 -7.87 -9.67
CA GLU A 220 11.86 -7.44 -9.18
C GLU A 220 10.76 -8.47 -9.56
N SER A 221 11.13 -9.75 -9.71
CA SER A 221 10.19 -10.78 -10.13
C SER A 221 9.44 -11.35 -8.94
N TRP A 222 8.15 -11.05 -8.84
CA TRP A 222 7.21 -11.68 -7.92
C TRP A 222 6.97 -13.18 -8.20
N LYS A 223 7.68 -13.74 -9.18
CA LYS A 223 7.48 -15.08 -9.72
C LYS A 223 8.65 -16.03 -9.47
N GLU A 224 9.74 -15.57 -8.90
CA GLU A 224 10.84 -16.43 -8.55
C GLU A 224 10.47 -17.24 -7.31
N GLU A 225 10.17 -18.52 -7.53
CA GLU A 225 9.93 -19.48 -6.47
C GLU A 225 11.27 -19.79 -5.79
N GLY A 226 11.33 -19.59 -4.48
CA GLY A 226 12.48 -19.94 -3.66
C GLY A 226 12.26 -21.26 -2.94
N SER A 227 13.34 -21.94 -2.54
CA SER A 227 13.23 -23.13 -1.72
C SER A 227 13.12 -22.78 -0.23
N TYR A 228 12.52 -23.70 0.55
CA TYR A 228 12.47 -23.55 2.01
C TYR A 228 13.87 -23.57 2.65
N ASN A 229 14.79 -24.33 2.07
CA ASN A 229 16.16 -24.37 2.56
C ASN A 229 16.87 -23.03 2.37
N ASP A 230 16.71 -22.37 1.21
CA ASP A 230 17.29 -21.04 0.97
C ASP A 230 16.72 -20.00 1.94
N LEU A 231 15.42 -20.10 2.29
CA LEU A 231 14.81 -19.24 3.30
C LEU A 231 15.47 -19.47 4.67
N LEU A 232 15.67 -20.72 5.08
CA LEU A 232 16.31 -21.04 6.36
C LEU A 232 17.77 -20.58 6.41
N ASP A 233 18.51 -20.71 5.32
CA ASP A 233 19.90 -20.26 5.21
C ASP A 233 19.99 -18.71 5.34
N ASP A 234 19.12 -17.96 4.65
CA ASP A 234 19.06 -16.49 4.75
C ASP A 234 18.71 -16.00 6.18
N PHE A 235 18.01 -16.85 6.96
CA PHE A 235 17.53 -16.52 8.31
C PHE A 235 18.06 -17.46 9.38
N ALA A 236 19.25 -18.06 9.18
CA ALA A 236 19.85 -19.04 10.08
C ALA A 236 20.09 -18.58 11.53
N ILE A 237 20.03 -17.27 11.79
CA ILE A 237 20.13 -16.70 13.17
C ILE A 237 18.85 -16.90 13.98
N TYR A 238 17.74 -17.26 13.34
CA TYR A 238 16.45 -17.46 13.99
C TYR A 238 16.15 -18.96 14.15
N ASP A 239 15.35 -19.31 15.17
CA ASP A 239 14.81 -20.68 15.27
C ASP A 239 13.89 -20.92 14.05
N PRO A 240 14.06 -22.00 13.28
CA PRO A 240 13.20 -22.35 12.16
C PRO A 240 11.70 -22.36 12.47
N LYS A 241 11.33 -22.63 13.72
CA LYS A 241 9.93 -22.61 14.21
C LYS A 241 9.26 -21.23 14.14
N ILE A 242 10.03 -20.17 13.86
CA ILE A 242 9.46 -18.83 13.67
C ILE A 242 8.62 -18.75 12.38
N PHE A 243 8.93 -19.58 11.42
CA PHE A 243 8.14 -19.70 10.19
C PHE A 243 6.93 -20.61 10.42
N PRO A 244 5.76 -20.28 9.83
CA PRO A 244 4.64 -21.21 9.84
C PRO A 244 4.99 -22.49 9.09
N ALA A 245 4.31 -23.59 9.40
CA ALA A 245 4.45 -24.83 8.65
C ALA A 245 4.00 -24.62 7.20
N ILE A 246 4.91 -24.78 6.26
CA ILE A 246 4.67 -24.58 4.83
C ILE A 246 4.33 -25.93 4.22
N GLU A 247 3.13 -26.04 3.67
CA GLU A 247 2.69 -27.22 2.93
C GLU A 247 3.30 -27.22 1.52
N ASP A 248 3.52 -28.39 0.93
CA ASP A 248 4.12 -28.56 -0.41
C ASP A 248 3.35 -27.82 -1.52
N SER A 249 2.06 -27.57 -1.30
CA SER A 249 1.21 -26.79 -2.22
C SER A 249 1.42 -25.28 -2.13
N MET A 250 2.12 -24.79 -1.11
CA MET A 250 2.33 -23.38 -0.85
C MET A 250 3.65 -22.91 -1.45
N LYS A 251 3.58 -21.83 -2.20
CA LYS A 251 4.73 -21.26 -2.88
C LYS A 251 5.41 -20.20 -2.02
N LEU A 252 6.74 -20.29 -1.97
CA LEU A 252 7.62 -19.27 -1.41
C LEU A 252 8.15 -18.38 -2.53
N TYR A 253 8.17 -17.10 -2.28
CA TYR A 253 8.70 -16.12 -3.22
C TYR A 253 9.76 -15.24 -2.57
N LYS A 254 10.88 -15.04 -3.26
CA LYS A 254 11.91 -14.05 -2.91
C LYS A 254 11.96 -12.96 -3.98
N TRP A 255 12.00 -11.70 -3.59
CA TRP A 255 12.15 -10.58 -4.54
C TRP A 255 12.89 -9.40 -3.94
N GLY A 256 13.51 -8.60 -4.81
CA GLY A 256 14.09 -7.31 -4.44
C GLY A 256 13.02 -6.29 -4.09
N ILE A 257 13.24 -5.50 -3.06
CA ILE A 257 12.39 -4.36 -2.72
C ILE A 257 12.89 -3.14 -3.46
N TYR A 258 12.02 -2.55 -4.28
CA TYR A 258 12.32 -1.35 -5.06
C TYR A 258 11.61 -0.13 -4.51
N ILE A 259 12.19 1.02 -4.73
CA ILE A 259 11.67 2.32 -4.28
C ILE A 259 11.81 3.36 -5.38
N ARG A 260 11.03 4.44 -5.26
CA ARG A 260 11.22 5.68 -6.03
C ARG A 260 11.30 6.87 -5.08
N PRO A 261 12.07 7.91 -5.42
CA PRO A 261 12.11 9.13 -4.61
C PRO A 261 10.72 9.77 -4.48
N PRO A 262 10.44 10.46 -3.35
CA PRO A 262 9.22 11.23 -3.22
C PRO A 262 9.08 12.28 -4.31
N LEU A 263 7.88 12.41 -4.86
CA LEU A 263 7.57 13.40 -5.91
C LEU A 263 7.49 14.83 -5.35
N LYS A 264 7.80 15.80 -6.21
CA LYS A 264 7.54 17.23 -5.96
C LYS A 264 6.06 17.57 -6.13
N SER A 265 5.38 16.90 -7.05
CA SER A 265 3.95 17.01 -7.33
C SER A 265 3.42 15.64 -7.74
N MET A 266 2.17 15.34 -7.36
CA MET A 266 1.44 14.13 -7.77
C MET A 266 0.42 14.45 -8.88
N ILE A 267 0.43 15.68 -9.39
CA ILE A 267 -0.51 16.18 -10.38
C ILE A 267 0.22 16.88 -11.54
N ALA A 268 -0.35 16.75 -12.72
CA ALA A 268 -0.01 17.48 -13.93
C ALA A 268 -1.32 17.83 -14.66
N HIS A 269 -1.25 18.57 -15.79
CA HIS A 269 -2.47 18.94 -16.54
C HIS A 269 -3.27 17.69 -16.94
N ASN A 270 -4.54 17.60 -16.52
CA ASN A 270 -5.46 16.48 -16.75
C ASN A 270 -4.95 15.10 -16.31
N LEU A 271 -3.98 15.06 -15.38
CA LEU A 271 -3.31 13.83 -14.96
C LEU A 271 -2.99 13.82 -13.47
N THR A 272 -3.41 12.76 -12.76
CA THR A 272 -3.14 12.56 -11.33
C THR A 272 -2.49 11.19 -11.09
N LEU A 273 -1.49 11.13 -10.20
CA LEU A 273 -0.87 9.87 -9.74
C LEU A 273 -1.42 9.47 -8.37
N VAL A 274 -1.74 8.19 -8.20
CA VAL A 274 -2.32 7.61 -6.97
C VAL A 274 -1.59 6.33 -6.56
N GLY A 275 -1.40 6.13 -5.28
CA GLY A 275 -0.78 4.93 -4.72
C GLY A 275 0.69 4.73 -5.13
N ASP A 276 1.07 3.51 -5.45
CA ASP A 276 2.47 3.18 -5.79
C ASP A 276 2.97 3.86 -7.08
N ALA A 277 2.10 4.32 -7.96
CA ALA A 277 2.50 5.17 -9.07
C ALA A 277 3.10 6.51 -8.57
N ALA A 278 2.56 7.04 -7.49
CA ALA A 278 3.02 8.29 -6.89
C ALA A 278 4.13 8.08 -5.84
N HIS A 279 3.98 7.11 -4.92
CA HIS A 279 4.81 7.00 -3.73
C HIS A 279 5.06 5.55 -3.27
N PRO A 280 5.65 4.69 -4.12
CA PRO A 280 5.99 3.34 -3.71
C PRO A 280 6.93 3.38 -2.50
N MET A 281 6.73 2.47 -1.56
CA MET A 281 7.46 2.44 -0.30
C MET A 281 7.90 1.04 0.10
N VAL A 282 8.93 0.95 0.94
CA VAL A 282 9.31 -0.32 1.55
C VAL A 282 8.21 -0.83 2.49
N PRO A 283 8.03 -2.15 2.67
CA PRO A 283 6.87 -2.71 3.38
C PRO A 283 6.94 -2.62 4.91
N PHE A 284 7.95 -1.98 5.48
CA PHE A 284 8.30 -2.07 6.91
C PHE A 284 7.28 -1.46 7.88
N LEU A 285 6.35 -0.63 7.39
CA LEU A 285 5.21 -0.12 8.17
C LEU A 285 3.87 -0.76 7.76
N GLY A 286 3.84 -1.62 6.74
CA GLY A 286 2.60 -2.21 6.24
C GLY A 286 1.60 -1.21 5.65
N GLN A 287 2.05 0.00 5.23
CA GLN A 287 1.15 1.10 4.87
C GLN A 287 0.92 1.30 3.36
N GLY A 288 1.59 0.53 2.48
CA GLY A 288 1.47 0.77 1.02
C GLY A 288 0.04 0.76 0.51
N ALA A 289 -0.72 -0.28 0.83
CA ALA A 289 -2.12 -0.37 0.43
C ALA A 289 -3.02 0.65 1.15
N CYS A 290 -2.75 0.92 2.42
CA CYS A 290 -3.52 1.93 3.16
C CYS A 290 -3.36 3.31 2.52
N MET A 291 -2.15 3.69 2.12
CA MET A 291 -1.88 4.95 1.42
C MET A 291 -2.56 5.00 0.05
N ALA A 292 -2.57 3.89 -0.69
CA ALA A 292 -3.26 3.79 -1.97
C ALA A 292 -4.78 3.98 -1.82
N ILE A 293 -5.38 3.38 -0.78
CA ILE A 293 -6.79 3.55 -0.44
C ILE A 293 -7.10 5.00 -0.01
N GLU A 294 -6.24 5.60 0.84
CA GLU A 294 -6.39 7.00 1.23
C GLU A 294 -6.37 7.94 0.02
N ASP A 295 -5.42 7.76 -0.90
CA ASP A 295 -5.31 8.60 -2.11
C ASP A 295 -6.52 8.44 -3.02
N ALA A 296 -6.88 7.20 -3.32
CA ALA A 296 -7.99 6.86 -4.21
C ALA A 296 -9.31 7.45 -3.69
N TYR A 297 -9.58 7.26 -2.41
CA TYR A 297 -10.76 7.83 -1.77
C TYR A 297 -10.71 9.37 -1.76
N ALA A 298 -9.56 9.96 -1.38
CA ALA A 298 -9.40 11.41 -1.34
C ALA A 298 -9.67 12.05 -2.69
N PHE A 299 -9.08 11.54 -3.77
CA PHE A 299 -9.27 12.12 -5.09
C PHE A 299 -10.71 11.98 -5.58
N GLY A 300 -11.32 10.80 -5.44
CA GLY A 300 -12.72 10.59 -5.81
C GLY A 300 -13.68 11.49 -5.02
N LYS A 301 -13.44 11.67 -3.72
CA LYS A 301 -14.24 12.56 -2.88
C LYS A 301 -14.07 14.03 -3.24
N LEU A 302 -12.85 14.45 -3.56
CA LEU A 302 -12.57 15.81 -4.01
C LEU A 302 -13.23 16.13 -5.34
N CYS A 303 -13.24 15.20 -6.30
CA CYS A 303 -13.99 15.40 -7.56
C CYS A 303 -15.47 15.73 -7.29
N LYS A 304 -16.09 15.10 -6.29
CA LYS A 304 -17.47 15.44 -5.88
C LYS A 304 -17.57 16.81 -5.23
N ILE A 305 -16.68 17.10 -4.26
CA ILE A 305 -16.70 18.35 -3.49
C ILE A 305 -16.50 19.57 -4.39
N THR A 306 -15.63 19.46 -5.40
CA THR A 306 -15.35 20.53 -6.36
C THR A 306 -16.31 20.55 -7.54
N ASN A 307 -17.36 19.74 -7.49
CA ASN A 307 -18.35 19.63 -8.58
C ASN A 307 -17.70 19.30 -9.94
N VAL A 308 -16.76 18.33 -9.93
CA VAL A 308 -15.99 17.84 -11.08
C VAL A 308 -15.05 18.89 -11.71
N ASP A 309 -14.70 19.95 -10.97
CA ASP A 309 -13.54 20.78 -11.31
C ASP A 309 -12.25 20.01 -10.96
N PHE A 310 -11.70 19.31 -11.96
CA PHE A 310 -10.50 18.49 -11.76
C PHE A 310 -9.27 19.32 -11.39
N ALA A 311 -9.14 20.55 -11.84
CA ALA A 311 -7.99 21.40 -11.52
C ALA A 311 -7.99 21.75 -10.03
N GLU A 312 -9.14 22.14 -9.47
CA GLU A 312 -9.25 22.41 -8.04
C GLU A 312 -9.17 21.12 -7.21
N ALA A 313 -9.80 20.00 -7.65
CA ALA A 313 -9.66 18.69 -7.01
C ALA A 313 -8.20 18.27 -6.91
N GLN A 314 -7.42 18.39 -7.99
CA GLN A 314 -5.99 18.09 -8.04
C GLN A 314 -5.19 18.97 -7.07
N LYS A 315 -5.45 20.27 -7.04
CA LYS A 315 -4.74 21.20 -6.17
C LYS A 315 -4.92 20.83 -4.70
N VAL A 316 -6.16 20.59 -4.26
CA VAL A 316 -6.46 20.17 -2.89
C VAL A 316 -5.86 18.80 -2.60
N PHE A 317 -6.02 17.83 -3.51
CA PHE A 317 -5.44 16.50 -3.41
C PHE A 317 -3.92 16.55 -3.18
N ASN A 318 -3.21 17.27 -4.03
CA ASN A 318 -1.76 17.39 -3.93
C ASN A 318 -1.32 18.06 -2.61
N ALA A 319 -2.05 19.08 -2.16
CA ALA A 319 -1.77 19.75 -0.90
C ALA A 319 -1.96 18.83 0.31
N VAL A 320 -3.08 18.09 0.37
CA VAL A 320 -3.42 17.20 1.49
C VAL A 320 -2.57 15.93 1.49
N ARG A 321 -2.31 15.33 0.31
CA ARG A 321 -1.71 14.00 0.25
C ARG A 321 -0.18 13.98 0.19
N ARG A 322 0.44 14.92 -0.53
CA ARG A 322 1.89 14.90 -0.80
C ARG A 322 2.74 14.89 0.48
N SER A 323 2.42 15.74 1.46
CA SER A 323 3.17 15.78 2.72
C SER A 323 3.01 14.50 3.53
N ARG A 324 1.80 13.98 3.62
CA ARG A 324 1.44 12.73 4.30
C ARG A 324 2.20 11.53 3.70
N THR A 325 2.10 11.34 2.38
CA THR A 325 2.73 10.20 1.70
C THR A 325 4.26 10.25 1.80
N LYS A 326 4.86 11.45 1.65
CA LYS A 326 6.30 11.66 1.83
C LYS A 326 6.75 11.34 3.27
N LYS A 327 5.96 11.72 4.29
CA LYS A 327 6.23 11.37 5.69
C LYS A 327 6.23 9.85 5.88
N ILE A 328 5.20 9.15 5.40
CA ILE A 328 5.07 7.69 5.54
C ILE A 328 6.18 6.95 4.79
N GLN A 329 6.54 7.35 3.56
CA GLN A 329 7.68 6.78 2.84
C GLN A 329 8.99 6.87 3.64
N ARG A 330 9.26 8.05 4.23
CA ARG A 330 10.46 8.28 5.05
C ARG A 330 10.44 7.48 6.34
N SER A 331 9.29 7.46 7.03
CA SER A 331 9.10 6.69 8.25
C SER A 331 9.26 5.20 8.00
N SER A 332 8.73 4.67 6.90
CA SER A 332 8.90 3.27 6.53
C SER A 332 10.38 2.91 6.30
N MET A 333 11.14 3.75 5.60
CA MET A 333 12.57 3.55 5.42
C MET A 333 13.35 3.66 6.74
N MET A 334 12.98 4.59 7.62
CA MET A 334 13.60 4.72 8.95
C MET A 334 13.32 3.49 9.82
N GLN A 335 12.09 2.97 9.76
CA GLN A 335 11.73 1.74 10.48
C GLN A 335 12.61 0.56 10.09
N GLY A 336 12.91 0.40 8.79
CA GLY A 336 13.85 -0.62 8.33
C GLY A 336 15.24 -0.46 8.93
N LYS A 337 15.75 0.78 9.05
CA LYS A 337 17.05 1.05 9.70
C LYS A 337 17.03 0.68 11.18
N ILE A 338 15.93 0.96 11.87
CA ILE A 338 15.75 0.62 13.29
C ILE A 338 15.66 -0.91 13.47
N TYR A 339 14.89 -1.58 12.64
CA TYR A 339 14.72 -3.04 12.73
C TYR A 339 16.03 -3.78 12.44
N HIS A 340 16.83 -3.29 11.50
CA HIS A 340 18.05 -3.93 11.02
C HIS A 340 19.34 -3.44 11.70
N MET A 341 19.25 -2.82 12.90
CA MET A 341 20.43 -2.43 13.67
C MET A 341 21.34 -3.63 13.96
N LYS A 342 22.67 -3.46 13.76
CA LYS A 342 23.68 -4.49 13.95
C LYS A 342 24.56 -4.22 15.19
N HIS A 343 24.80 -2.95 15.52
CA HIS A 343 25.70 -2.59 16.64
C HIS A 343 25.10 -2.98 17.99
N PRO A 344 25.79 -3.80 18.84
CA PRO A 344 25.21 -4.36 20.07
C PRO A 344 24.62 -3.32 21.04
N LEU A 345 25.32 -2.21 21.26
CA LEU A 345 24.83 -1.15 22.15
C LEU A 345 23.57 -0.46 21.63
N LEU A 346 23.49 -0.22 20.29
CA LEU A 346 22.30 0.36 19.68
C LEU A 346 21.12 -0.62 19.72
N VAL A 347 21.37 -1.90 19.53
CA VAL A 347 20.35 -2.97 19.65
C VAL A 347 19.85 -3.02 21.10
N ALA A 348 20.74 -2.99 22.09
CA ALA A 348 20.35 -2.97 23.51
C ALA A 348 19.50 -1.74 23.84
N ALA A 349 19.92 -0.55 23.41
CA ALA A 349 19.18 0.69 23.61
C ALA A 349 17.80 0.65 22.94
N ARG A 350 17.71 0.19 21.66
CA ARG A 350 16.45 -0.02 20.96
C ARG A 350 15.52 -0.96 21.73
N ASN A 351 16.04 -2.12 22.14
CA ASN A 351 15.23 -3.12 22.83
C ASN A 351 14.75 -2.62 24.21
N ALA A 352 15.59 -1.87 24.92
CA ALA A 352 15.19 -1.22 26.17
C ALA A 352 14.11 -0.16 25.92
N ALA A 353 14.27 0.70 24.93
CA ALA A 353 13.25 1.68 24.56
C ALA A 353 11.91 1.00 24.23
N MET A 354 11.91 -0.05 23.40
CA MET A 354 10.70 -0.79 23.06
C MET A 354 10.05 -1.49 24.27
N ARG A 355 10.85 -1.97 25.22
CA ARG A 355 10.39 -2.69 26.42
C ARG A 355 9.77 -1.76 27.48
N TYR A 356 10.40 -0.61 27.71
CA TYR A 356 10.06 0.28 28.82
C TYR A 356 9.21 1.50 28.42
N THR A 357 8.96 1.67 27.13
CA THR A 357 8.12 2.76 26.62
C THR A 357 7.04 2.21 25.68
N ASN A 358 5.99 2.99 25.45
CA ASN A 358 4.96 2.63 24.48
C ASN A 358 5.23 3.23 23.08
N ILE A 359 6.50 3.51 22.74
CA ILE A 359 6.87 4.09 21.44
C ILE A 359 6.26 3.31 20.27
N PRO A 360 6.38 1.96 20.16
CA PRO A 360 5.81 1.24 19.02
C PRO A 360 4.30 1.44 18.87
N GLY A 361 3.57 1.43 19.98
CA GLY A 361 2.11 1.62 19.97
C GLY A 361 1.70 3.05 19.60
N ASN A 362 2.41 4.06 20.13
CA ASN A 362 2.11 5.46 19.87
C ASN A 362 2.41 5.85 18.41
N ASP A 363 3.52 5.38 17.84
CA ASP A 363 3.87 5.61 16.43
C ASP A 363 2.81 5.04 15.50
N LEU A 364 2.38 3.81 15.73
CA LEU A 364 1.30 3.18 14.98
C LEU A 364 -0.01 3.95 15.11
N LYS A 365 -0.38 4.36 16.32
CA LYS A 365 -1.59 5.13 16.57
C LYS A 365 -1.62 6.42 15.74
N SER A 366 -0.54 7.18 15.73
CA SER A 366 -0.45 8.43 14.96
C SER A 366 -0.63 8.24 13.45
N ILE A 367 -0.27 7.06 12.92
CA ILE A 367 -0.45 6.69 11.51
C ILE A 367 -1.89 6.25 11.25
N HIS A 368 -2.43 5.41 12.14
CA HIS A 368 -3.73 4.75 11.97
C HIS A 368 -4.92 5.68 12.26
N ASP A 369 -4.75 6.68 13.13
CA ASP A 369 -5.84 7.61 13.49
C ASP A 369 -6.09 8.69 12.42
N TYR A 370 -5.23 8.81 11.42
CA TYR A 370 -5.41 9.79 10.35
C TYR A 370 -6.71 9.53 9.57
N ASP A 371 -7.53 10.56 9.43
CA ASP A 371 -8.70 10.56 8.55
C ASP A 371 -8.51 11.59 7.43
N VAL A 372 -8.57 11.11 6.19
CA VAL A 372 -8.35 11.95 5.01
C VAL A 372 -9.49 12.94 4.78
N GLU A 373 -10.73 12.62 5.18
CA GLU A 373 -11.84 13.58 5.08
C GLU A 373 -11.66 14.76 6.02
N ASP A 374 -11.17 14.52 7.23
CA ASP A 374 -10.88 15.61 8.15
C ASP A 374 -9.74 16.48 7.64
N ALA A 375 -8.72 15.87 7.04
CA ALA A 375 -7.65 16.63 6.40
C ALA A 375 -8.15 17.49 5.22
N ILE A 376 -9.07 16.96 4.41
CA ILE A 376 -9.72 17.73 3.33
C ILE A 376 -10.55 18.88 3.91
N LYS A 377 -11.38 18.64 4.92
CA LYS A 377 -12.20 19.67 5.58
C LYS A 377 -11.33 20.80 6.15
N ILE A 378 -10.25 20.44 6.85
CA ILE A 378 -9.32 21.43 7.41
C ILE A 378 -8.72 22.27 6.30
N TYR A 379 -8.24 21.66 5.22
CA TYR A 379 -7.68 22.40 4.09
C TYR A 379 -8.70 23.34 3.45
N MET A 380 -9.93 22.89 3.24
CA MET A 380 -10.99 23.72 2.63
C MET A 380 -11.36 24.94 3.50
N ILE A 381 -11.15 24.85 4.81
CA ILE A 381 -11.41 25.97 5.75
C ILE A 381 -10.19 26.90 5.85
N THR A 382 -8.98 26.33 5.94
CA THR A 382 -7.77 27.11 6.28
C THR A 382 -6.92 27.51 5.07
N GLY A 383 -7.11 26.85 3.92
CA GLY A 383 -6.24 27.00 2.75
C GLY A 383 -4.83 26.39 2.94
N ASP A 384 -4.57 25.72 4.08
CA ASP A 384 -3.27 25.14 4.39
C ASP A 384 -3.32 23.61 4.42
N GLY A 385 -2.58 22.98 3.50
CA GLY A 385 -2.46 21.51 3.40
C GLY A 385 -1.53 20.88 4.45
N ALA A 386 -0.78 21.68 5.16
CA ALA A 386 -0.02 21.27 6.32
C ALA A 386 -0.89 21.35 7.58
N GLY A 387 -1.89 20.48 7.70
CA GLY A 387 -2.57 20.29 8.98
C GLY A 387 -1.54 19.87 10.03
N ASN A 388 -0.82 20.85 10.56
CA ASN A 388 -0.19 20.75 11.86
C ASN A 388 -1.33 20.62 12.87
N ILE A 389 -1.78 19.40 13.09
CA ILE A 389 -2.38 19.06 14.38
C ILE A 389 -1.20 19.16 15.34
N SER A 390 -0.86 20.39 15.73
CA SER A 390 -0.08 20.66 16.92
C SER A 390 -0.86 19.99 18.04
N GLU A 391 -0.18 19.13 18.77
CA GLU A 391 -0.60 18.64 20.07
C GLU A 391 -1.20 19.80 20.86
N GLY A 392 -2.52 19.90 20.83
CA GLY A 392 -3.29 20.90 21.56
C GLY A 392 -3.27 20.52 23.01
N GLN A 393 -2.53 21.30 23.78
CA GLN A 393 -2.80 21.70 25.15
C GLN A 393 -3.43 20.64 26.05
N SER A 394 -2.57 19.88 26.72
CA SER A 394 -2.85 19.36 28.05
C SER A 394 -2.54 20.50 29.05
N SER A 395 -3.57 21.18 29.48
CA SER A 395 -3.60 21.87 30.77
C SER A 395 -4.17 20.92 31.82
#